data_ad11f7dac23887f075c337734c5a6913
#
_entry.id   ad11f7dac23887f075c337734c5a6913
#
_cell.length_a   1.000
_cell.length_b   1.000
_cell.length_c   1.000
_cell.angle_alpha   90.00
_cell.angle_beta   90.00
_cell.angle_gamma   90.00
#
_symmetry.space_group_name_H-M   'P 1'
#
loop_
_entity.id
_entity.type
_entity.pdbx_description
1 polymer ?
#
loop_
_entity_poly.entity_id
_entity_poly.type
_entity_poly.pdbx_seq_one_letter_code
_entity_poly.pdbx_strand_id
1 'polypeptide(L)'
;MRFSLRLNNNLPVRECVRLARAAEQAGFDQFWVSDDLFLRSAPVILAAVATATERIQIGTCIVNPYTLHVAEIAMLAATLDELSSGRFNLGIAVGAAQFLKWIGVEQERPVAFLREAIHALRLLFQGERASLNGEFLRWTDEAYLRFTPLRHHIPIYIGALSPNMLRLIGEIADGGLPLLFPPEHYVNILPYVQEGLARSERTLETLDLAACVWCSIGEDRAAAEQVLREKIAYYGHALSPLIWTSLGVQASDFAPVERAAMVEGDLKKAASLVTPPMLRIGILGDSRELIERLEGLVALGVRHLSLGPPLGPDPHYAIELFGRNVIPHFSRHRLA
;
A
#
# COMPACT_ATOMS: atom_id res chain seq x y z
N MET A 1 -10.93 1.23 15.44
CA MET A 1 -10.41 0.50 14.26
C MET A 1 -10.41 1.47 13.09
N ARG A 2 -9.36 1.49 12.28
CA ARG A 2 -9.30 2.24 11.02
C ARG A 2 -9.45 1.29 9.85
N PHE A 3 -10.12 1.75 8.79
CA PHE A 3 -10.31 0.98 7.56
C PHE A 3 -9.79 1.77 6.38
N SER A 4 -8.99 1.14 5.54
CA SER A 4 -8.62 1.72 4.26
C SER A 4 -8.85 0.76 3.10
N LEU A 5 -9.11 1.34 1.94
CA LEU A 5 -9.22 0.64 0.67
C LEU A 5 -8.01 0.95 -0.19
N ARG A 6 -7.39 -0.07 -0.78
CA ARG A 6 -6.28 0.09 -1.74
C ARG A 6 -6.70 -0.40 -3.12
N LEU A 7 -6.39 0.39 -4.14
CA LEU A 7 -6.59 0.02 -5.54
C LEU A 7 -5.27 0.04 -6.31
N ASN A 8 -5.20 -0.81 -7.32
CA ASN A 8 -4.18 -0.67 -8.35
C ASN A 8 -4.56 0.43 -9.35
N ASN A 9 -3.57 1.07 -9.96
CA ASN A 9 -3.74 2.10 -10.98
C ASN A 9 -4.03 1.55 -12.39
N ASN A 10 -4.50 0.30 -12.50
CA ASN A 10 -4.87 -0.34 -13.76
C ASN A 10 -6.28 -0.01 -14.25
N LEU A 11 -7.15 0.49 -13.36
CA LEU A 11 -8.53 0.85 -13.69
C LEU A 11 -8.61 2.23 -14.38
N PRO A 12 -9.64 2.48 -15.22
CA PRO A 12 -9.92 3.80 -15.75
C PRO A 12 -10.11 4.84 -14.64
N VAL A 13 -9.64 6.08 -14.84
CA VAL A 13 -9.71 7.15 -13.82
C VAL A 13 -11.13 7.34 -13.29
N ARG A 14 -12.13 7.36 -14.21
CA ARG A 14 -13.54 7.52 -13.80
C ARG A 14 -14.05 6.38 -12.93
N GLU A 15 -13.51 5.18 -13.12
CA GLU A 15 -13.83 4.02 -12.29
C GLU A 15 -13.22 4.17 -10.89
N CYS A 16 -11.95 4.56 -10.81
CA CYS A 16 -11.31 4.86 -9.52
C CYS A 16 -12.09 5.92 -8.72
N VAL A 17 -12.59 6.96 -9.40
CA VAL A 17 -13.43 7.99 -8.75
C VAL A 17 -14.75 7.40 -8.24
N ARG A 18 -15.42 6.53 -9.01
CA ARG A 18 -16.66 5.86 -8.56
C ARG A 18 -16.41 5.00 -7.34
N LEU A 19 -15.35 4.20 -7.36
CA LEU A 19 -14.97 3.33 -6.24
C LEU A 19 -14.56 4.14 -4.99
N ALA A 20 -13.88 5.28 -5.16
CA ALA A 20 -13.54 6.16 -4.04
C ALA A 20 -14.79 6.78 -3.37
N ARG A 21 -15.76 7.21 -4.16
CA ARG A 21 -17.07 7.67 -3.63
C ARG A 21 -17.82 6.56 -2.91
N ALA A 22 -17.83 5.36 -3.48
CA ALA A 22 -18.45 4.20 -2.84
C ALA A 22 -17.75 3.87 -1.51
N ALA A 23 -16.41 3.90 -1.47
CA ALA A 23 -15.63 3.68 -0.25
C ALA A 23 -15.92 4.75 0.83
N GLU A 24 -16.02 6.03 0.43
CA GLU A 24 -16.39 7.11 1.35
C GLU A 24 -17.80 6.89 1.94
N GLN A 25 -18.77 6.49 1.11
CA GLN A 25 -20.15 6.20 1.54
C GLN A 25 -20.21 4.94 2.42
N ALA A 26 -19.37 3.95 2.14
CA ALA A 26 -19.26 2.72 2.92
C ALA A 26 -18.60 2.94 4.30
N GLY A 27 -17.98 4.09 4.54
CA GLY A 27 -17.38 4.45 5.83
C GLY A 27 -15.89 4.10 5.96
N PHE A 28 -15.18 3.95 4.84
CA PHE A 28 -13.72 3.85 4.88
C PHE A 28 -13.10 5.18 5.31
N ASP A 29 -12.03 5.11 6.10
CA ASP A 29 -11.27 6.26 6.58
C ASP A 29 -10.28 6.75 5.51
N GLN A 30 -9.70 5.82 4.72
CA GLN A 30 -8.63 6.14 3.75
C GLN A 30 -8.82 5.38 2.44
N PHE A 31 -8.39 6.01 1.34
CA PHE A 31 -8.37 5.45 0.00
C PHE A 31 -6.97 5.62 -0.61
N TRP A 32 -6.37 4.52 -1.01
CA TRP A 32 -4.99 4.47 -1.50
C TRP A 32 -4.93 3.99 -2.95
N VAL A 33 -4.06 4.59 -3.76
CA VAL A 33 -3.83 4.18 -5.15
C VAL A 33 -2.36 3.82 -5.34
N SER A 34 -2.08 2.64 -5.90
CA SER A 34 -0.72 2.26 -6.28
C SER A 34 -0.24 3.09 -7.48
N ASP A 35 1.09 3.27 -7.60
CA ASP A 35 1.73 3.95 -8.72
C ASP A 35 2.68 2.98 -9.43
N ASP A 36 2.11 1.88 -9.93
CA ASP A 36 2.85 0.87 -10.67
C ASP A 36 3.25 1.42 -12.04
N LEU A 37 4.51 1.18 -12.44
CA LEU A 37 5.06 1.63 -13.72
C LEU A 37 4.24 1.15 -14.91
N PHE A 38 4.16 2.00 -15.93
CA PHE A 38 3.45 1.75 -17.21
C PHE A 38 1.94 1.56 -17.08
N LEU A 39 1.37 1.78 -15.91
CA LEU A 39 -0.06 1.90 -15.69
C LEU A 39 -0.46 3.39 -15.64
N ARG A 40 -1.65 3.71 -15.17
CA ARG A 40 -2.11 5.10 -15.06
C ARG A 40 -1.43 5.80 -13.89
N SER A 41 -1.12 7.08 -14.06
CA SER A 41 -0.52 7.91 -13.01
C SER A 41 -1.44 8.00 -11.78
N ALA A 42 -0.96 7.51 -10.65
CA ALA A 42 -1.70 7.59 -9.39
C ALA A 42 -1.96 9.04 -8.95
N PRO A 43 -1.03 10.00 -9.09
CA PRO A 43 -1.30 11.40 -8.79
C PRO A 43 -2.47 11.99 -9.58
N VAL A 44 -2.62 11.65 -10.87
CA VAL A 44 -3.73 12.11 -11.71
C VAL A 44 -5.06 11.49 -11.24
N ILE A 45 -5.06 10.19 -10.88
CA ILE A 45 -6.23 9.52 -10.30
C ILE A 45 -6.60 10.20 -8.98
N LEU A 46 -5.63 10.43 -8.08
CA LEU A 46 -5.87 11.02 -6.77
C LEU A 46 -6.33 12.47 -6.85
N ALA A 47 -5.88 13.25 -7.83
CA ALA A 47 -6.41 14.60 -8.08
C ALA A 47 -7.90 14.55 -8.44
N ALA A 48 -8.31 13.61 -9.31
CA ALA A 48 -9.71 13.41 -9.66
C ALA A 48 -10.55 12.92 -8.46
N VAL A 49 -9.99 12.05 -7.63
CA VAL A 49 -10.63 11.56 -6.39
C VAL A 49 -10.77 12.69 -5.36
N ALA A 50 -9.72 13.51 -5.18
CA ALA A 50 -9.72 14.64 -4.24
C ALA A 50 -10.89 15.60 -4.47
N THR A 51 -11.19 15.89 -5.75
CA THR A 51 -12.29 16.80 -6.13
C THR A 51 -13.67 16.13 -6.09
N ALA A 52 -13.72 14.80 -5.99
CA ALA A 52 -14.96 14.02 -6.06
C ALA A 52 -15.40 13.45 -4.71
N THR A 53 -14.60 13.64 -3.66
CA THR A 53 -14.83 13.17 -2.29
C THR A 53 -14.62 14.32 -1.30
N GLU A 54 -15.21 14.21 -0.10
CA GLU A 54 -15.21 15.30 0.89
C GLU A 54 -14.52 14.95 2.22
N ARG A 55 -14.55 13.68 2.63
CA ARG A 55 -14.13 13.24 3.98
C ARG A 55 -13.01 12.23 3.95
N ILE A 56 -13.07 11.26 3.03
CA ILE A 56 -12.11 10.17 2.97
C ILE A 56 -10.70 10.72 2.73
N GLN A 57 -9.74 10.28 3.55
CA GLN A 57 -8.34 10.58 3.30
C GLN A 57 -7.88 9.85 2.04
N ILE A 58 -6.99 10.45 1.29
CA ILE A 58 -6.46 9.88 0.04
C ILE A 58 -4.95 9.74 0.13
N GLY A 59 -4.39 8.78 -0.58
CA GLY A 59 -2.94 8.60 -0.55
C GLY A 59 -2.38 7.75 -1.67
N THR A 60 -1.09 7.90 -1.90
CA THR A 60 -0.30 7.02 -2.78
C THR A 60 0.10 5.73 -2.06
N CYS A 61 0.08 4.61 -2.75
CA CYS A 61 0.51 3.32 -2.17
C CYS A 61 1.30 2.48 -3.19
N ILE A 62 2.43 2.97 -3.57
CA ILE A 62 3.35 4.02 -3.12
C ILE A 62 3.93 4.78 -4.33
N VAL A 63 4.41 6.01 -4.14
CA VAL A 63 5.34 6.62 -5.09
C VAL A 63 6.77 6.20 -4.78
N ASN A 64 7.60 6.17 -5.80
CA ASN A 64 8.97 5.66 -5.70
C ASN A 64 9.99 6.75 -6.03
N PRO A 65 10.91 7.11 -5.10
CA PRO A 65 11.89 8.17 -5.34
C PRO A 65 12.98 7.80 -6.37
N TYR A 66 13.07 6.54 -6.80
CA TYR A 66 13.92 6.13 -7.93
C TYR A 66 13.30 6.44 -9.29
N THR A 67 11.98 6.60 -9.36
CA THR A 67 11.26 6.89 -10.62
C THR A 67 10.75 8.32 -10.69
N LEU A 68 10.50 8.94 -9.55
CA LEU A 68 10.06 10.32 -9.43
C LEU A 68 10.99 11.07 -8.49
N HIS A 69 11.61 12.15 -8.97
CA HIS A 69 12.57 12.91 -8.18
C HIS A 69 11.93 13.45 -6.88
N VAL A 70 12.69 13.49 -5.79
CA VAL A 70 12.18 13.89 -4.45
C VAL A 70 11.55 15.29 -4.46
N ALA A 71 12.08 16.24 -5.25
CA ALA A 71 11.47 17.55 -5.43
C ALA A 71 10.07 17.47 -6.07
N GLU A 72 9.89 16.62 -7.08
CA GLU A 72 8.59 16.39 -7.71
C GLU A 72 7.61 15.71 -6.74
N ILE A 73 8.10 14.78 -5.90
CA ILE A 73 7.27 14.16 -4.85
C ILE A 73 6.80 15.23 -3.85
N ALA A 74 7.66 16.18 -3.48
CA ALA A 74 7.28 17.26 -2.58
C ALA A 74 6.21 18.17 -3.19
N MET A 75 6.39 18.59 -4.45
CA MET A 75 5.40 19.41 -5.18
C MET A 75 4.06 18.68 -5.31
N LEU A 76 4.10 17.42 -5.72
CA LEU A 76 2.93 16.54 -5.84
C LEU A 76 2.18 16.42 -4.51
N ALA A 77 2.88 16.10 -3.44
CA ALA A 77 2.29 15.88 -2.13
C ALA A 77 1.63 17.16 -1.57
N ALA A 78 2.33 18.29 -1.64
CA ALA A 78 1.81 19.57 -1.17
C ALA A 78 0.62 20.06 -2.02
N THR A 79 0.64 19.84 -3.33
CA THR A 79 -0.47 20.20 -4.22
C THR A 79 -1.70 19.31 -4.03
N LEU A 80 -1.51 17.99 -3.86
CA LEU A 80 -2.62 17.08 -3.55
C LEU A 80 -3.21 17.34 -2.16
N ASP A 81 -2.37 17.74 -1.21
CA ASP A 81 -2.83 18.11 0.12
C ASP A 81 -3.71 19.37 0.08
N GLU A 82 -3.28 20.41 -0.65
CA GLU A 82 -4.07 21.61 -0.89
C GLU A 82 -5.39 21.27 -1.59
N LEU A 83 -5.34 20.54 -2.72
CA LEU A 83 -6.51 20.17 -3.52
C LEU A 83 -7.53 19.35 -2.72
N SER A 84 -7.07 18.49 -1.81
CA SER A 84 -7.92 17.67 -0.97
C SER A 84 -8.31 18.33 0.36
N SER A 85 -7.95 19.61 0.59
CA SER A 85 -8.21 20.32 1.84
C SER A 85 -7.61 19.60 3.07
N GLY A 86 -6.35 19.17 2.97
CA GLY A 86 -5.61 18.55 4.06
C GLY A 86 -5.88 17.06 4.28
N ARG A 87 -6.44 16.34 3.28
CA ARG A 87 -6.77 14.91 3.38
C ARG A 87 -5.72 13.98 2.76
N PHE A 88 -4.63 14.52 2.21
CA PHE A 88 -3.62 13.70 1.54
C PHE A 88 -2.63 13.06 2.53
N ASN A 89 -2.27 11.82 2.27
CA ASN A 89 -1.20 11.07 2.94
C ASN A 89 -0.20 10.59 1.88
N LEU A 90 1.08 10.83 2.12
CA LEU A 90 2.13 10.42 1.20
C LEU A 90 2.59 9.00 1.53
N GLY A 91 2.20 8.02 0.74
CA GLY A 91 2.80 6.69 0.78
C GLY A 91 4.01 6.65 -0.16
N ILE A 92 5.17 6.32 0.38
CA ILE A 92 6.45 6.28 -0.33
C ILE A 92 7.19 4.97 -0.04
N ALA A 93 7.85 4.42 -1.04
CA ALA A 93 8.76 3.29 -0.88
C ALA A 93 9.67 3.17 -2.11
N VAL A 94 10.61 2.25 -2.03
CA VAL A 94 11.62 2.04 -3.09
C VAL A 94 11.17 1.09 -4.19
N GLY A 95 9.97 0.51 -4.07
CA GLY A 95 9.44 -0.47 -5.03
C GLY A 95 10.24 -1.77 -5.09
N ALA A 96 9.86 -2.66 -5.99
CA ALA A 96 10.60 -3.87 -6.27
C ALA A 96 11.69 -3.60 -7.33
N ALA A 97 12.93 -3.99 -7.05
CA ALA A 97 14.07 -3.79 -7.94
C ALA A 97 13.84 -4.37 -9.35
N GLN A 98 13.02 -5.40 -9.46
CA GLN A 98 12.68 -6.02 -10.72
C GLN A 98 11.96 -5.08 -11.68
N PHE A 99 11.01 -4.27 -11.19
CA PHE A 99 10.30 -3.28 -12.02
C PHE A 99 11.19 -2.10 -12.42
N LEU A 100 12.14 -1.71 -11.56
CA LEU A 100 13.10 -0.66 -11.87
C LEU A 100 14.06 -1.06 -13.01
N LYS A 101 14.39 -2.36 -13.12
CA LYS A 101 15.18 -2.88 -14.25
C LYS A 101 14.51 -2.68 -15.61
N TRP A 102 13.18 -2.62 -15.68
CA TRP A 102 12.47 -2.37 -16.94
C TRP A 102 12.80 -0.99 -17.53
N ILE A 103 13.19 -0.05 -16.69
CA ILE A 103 13.55 1.32 -17.08
C ILE A 103 15.05 1.61 -16.91
N GLY A 104 15.86 0.56 -16.70
CA GLY A 104 17.31 0.70 -16.56
C GLY A 104 17.77 1.38 -15.27
N VAL A 105 16.94 1.41 -14.22
CA VAL A 105 17.29 2.02 -12.93
C VAL A 105 17.77 0.94 -11.96
N GLU A 106 18.95 1.14 -11.40
CA GLU A 106 19.48 0.30 -10.32
C GLU A 106 19.03 0.81 -8.96
N GLN A 107 18.69 -0.12 -8.07
CA GLN A 107 18.26 0.18 -6.72
C GLN A 107 19.46 0.09 -5.75
N GLU A 108 20.16 1.19 -5.61
CA GLU A 108 21.33 1.26 -4.72
C GLU A 108 20.93 1.74 -3.32
N ARG A 109 21.38 1.03 -2.28
CA ARG A 109 21.23 1.40 -0.86
C ARG A 109 19.84 1.93 -0.48
N PRO A 110 18.75 1.18 -0.77
CA PRO A 110 17.37 1.69 -0.78
C PRO A 110 16.92 2.26 0.56
N VAL A 111 17.36 1.72 1.69
CA VAL A 111 17.00 2.22 3.02
C VAL A 111 17.63 3.58 3.30
N ALA A 112 18.91 3.76 2.94
CA ALA A 112 19.63 5.01 3.13
C ALA A 112 19.04 6.11 2.23
N PHE A 113 18.78 5.79 0.97
CA PHE A 113 18.17 6.74 0.04
C PHE A 113 16.76 7.16 0.50
N LEU A 114 15.92 6.22 0.90
CA LEU A 114 14.57 6.55 1.37
C LEU A 114 14.60 7.42 2.63
N ARG A 115 15.51 7.16 3.56
CA ARG A 115 15.72 7.97 4.75
C ARG A 115 16.06 9.42 4.40
N GLU A 116 17.00 9.60 3.47
CA GLU A 116 17.43 10.93 3.01
C GLU A 116 16.31 11.66 2.26
N ALA A 117 15.58 10.92 1.41
CA ALA A 117 14.40 11.45 0.72
C ALA A 117 13.32 11.94 1.68
N ILE A 118 12.98 11.16 2.71
CA ILE A 118 11.98 11.55 3.71
C ILE A 118 12.44 12.75 4.52
N HIS A 119 13.73 12.83 4.87
CA HIS A 119 14.27 14.01 5.54
C HIS A 119 14.10 15.27 4.68
N ALA A 120 14.45 15.21 3.39
CA ALA A 120 14.27 16.30 2.45
C ALA A 120 12.79 16.73 2.32
N LEU A 121 11.88 15.76 2.22
CA LEU A 121 10.44 16.02 2.15
C LEU A 121 9.92 16.73 3.40
N ARG A 122 10.37 16.34 4.59
CA ARG A 122 9.98 16.97 5.85
C ARG A 122 10.38 18.46 5.89
N LEU A 123 11.63 18.79 5.48
CA LEU A 123 12.08 20.17 5.39
C LEU A 123 11.23 21.00 4.43
N LEU A 124 10.97 20.46 3.23
CA LEU A 124 10.15 21.15 2.24
C LEU A 124 8.70 21.37 2.69
N PHE A 125 8.09 20.39 3.38
CA PHE A 125 6.73 20.54 3.91
C PHE A 125 6.65 21.57 5.05
N GLN A 126 7.72 21.73 5.84
CA GLN A 126 7.82 22.76 6.86
C GLN A 126 7.97 24.18 6.26
N GLY A 127 8.15 24.28 4.94
CA GLY A 127 8.38 25.54 4.24
C GLY A 127 9.83 26.00 4.34
N GLU A 128 10.75 25.13 4.74
CA GLU A 128 12.15 25.42 4.89
C GLU A 128 12.92 25.31 3.57
N ARG A 129 14.09 25.94 3.52
CA ARG A 129 15.09 25.75 2.47
C ARG A 129 15.86 24.47 2.75
N ALA A 130 15.74 23.49 1.86
CA ALA A 130 16.31 22.16 2.05
C ALA A 130 17.77 22.11 1.55
N SER A 131 18.68 22.84 2.22
CA SER A 131 20.13 22.73 1.94
C SER A 131 20.61 21.37 2.45
N LEU A 132 20.98 20.48 1.52
CA LEU A 132 21.38 19.11 1.81
C LEU A 132 22.74 18.81 1.20
N ASN A 133 23.63 18.23 1.99
CA ASN A 133 24.88 17.65 1.51
C ASN A 133 24.93 16.16 1.85
N GLY A 134 23.90 15.46 1.36
CA GLY A 134 23.72 14.04 1.58
C GLY A 134 24.50 13.18 0.61
N GLU A 135 24.33 11.89 0.72
CA GLU A 135 24.93 10.95 -0.20
C GLU A 135 24.21 10.92 -1.54
N PHE A 136 22.88 11.00 -1.53
CA PHE A 136 22.01 10.90 -2.71
C PHE A 136 21.47 12.27 -3.14
N LEU A 137 21.17 13.14 -2.19
CA LEU A 137 20.62 14.48 -2.45
C LEU A 137 21.64 15.56 -2.07
N ARG A 138 22.05 16.33 -3.07
CA ARG A 138 22.95 17.47 -2.89
C ARG A 138 22.23 18.72 -3.38
N TRP A 139 21.56 19.39 -2.46
CA TRP A 139 20.75 20.57 -2.74
C TRP A 139 21.35 21.81 -2.09
N THR A 140 21.24 22.93 -2.79
CA THR A 140 21.57 24.24 -2.23
C THR A 140 20.36 24.81 -1.51
N ASP A 141 20.53 25.95 -0.85
CA ASP A 141 19.48 26.72 -0.19
C ASP A 141 18.43 27.31 -1.16
N GLU A 142 18.61 27.14 -2.46
CA GLU A 142 17.61 27.45 -3.48
C GLU A 142 16.49 26.36 -3.57
N ALA A 143 16.67 25.20 -2.93
CA ALA A 143 15.69 24.13 -2.91
C ALA A 143 14.60 24.37 -1.84
N TYR A 144 13.46 24.95 -2.23
CA TYR A 144 12.28 25.15 -1.39
C TYR A 144 11.01 25.13 -2.25
N LEU A 145 9.87 24.88 -1.62
CA LEU A 145 8.56 25.04 -2.26
C LEU A 145 8.27 26.54 -2.42
N ARG A 146 8.06 27.01 -3.65
CA ARG A 146 7.81 28.43 -3.95
C ARG A 146 6.36 28.86 -3.68
N PHE A 147 5.66 28.09 -2.85
CA PHE A 147 4.33 28.37 -2.32
C PHE A 147 4.27 27.82 -0.90
N THR A 148 3.33 28.29 -0.12
CA THR A 148 3.15 27.82 1.26
C THR A 148 2.31 26.56 1.26
N PRO A 149 2.82 25.39 1.74
CA PRO A 149 2.02 24.19 1.91
C PRO A 149 0.83 24.43 2.85
N LEU A 150 -0.31 23.80 2.57
CA LEU A 150 -1.51 23.91 3.41
C LEU A 150 -1.23 23.36 4.83
N ARG A 151 -0.51 22.25 4.90
CA ARG A 151 -0.04 21.67 6.17
C ARG A 151 1.48 21.59 6.19
N HIS A 152 2.09 22.01 7.30
CA HIS A 152 3.53 21.86 7.50
C HIS A 152 3.95 20.42 7.85
N HIS A 153 2.97 19.54 8.09
CA HIS A 153 3.16 18.12 8.32
C HIS A 153 2.17 17.30 7.50
N ILE A 154 2.60 16.88 6.31
CA ILE A 154 1.88 15.89 5.51
C ILE A 154 2.32 14.51 6.01
N PRO A 155 1.39 13.63 6.44
CA PRO A 155 1.76 12.31 6.95
C PRO A 155 2.47 11.47 5.89
N ILE A 156 3.58 10.83 6.28
CA ILE A 156 4.39 9.97 5.43
C ILE A 156 4.25 8.52 5.89
N TYR A 157 3.76 7.68 4.98
CA TYR A 157 3.64 6.23 5.17
C TYR A 157 4.69 5.50 4.34
N ILE A 158 5.40 4.56 4.94
CA ILE A 158 6.41 3.77 4.24
C ILE A 158 5.85 2.40 3.87
N GLY A 159 5.92 2.05 2.58
CA GLY A 159 5.69 0.67 2.11
C GLY A 159 6.91 -0.21 2.40
N ALA A 160 6.70 -1.39 2.98
CA ALA A 160 7.79 -2.25 3.39
C ALA A 160 7.49 -3.75 3.28
N LEU A 161 8.54 -4.53 2.92
CA LEU A 161 8.54 -5.98 2.93
C LEU A 161 9.78 -6.54 3.65
N SER A 162 10.90 -5.78 3.67
CA SER A 162 12.17 -6.26 4.25
C SER A 162 12.33 -5.80 5.71
N PRO A 163 13.07 -6.56 6.54
CA PRO A 163 13.32 -6.21 7.94
C PRO A 163 13.86 -4.79 8.14
N ASN A 164 14.81 -4.35 7.32
CA ASN A 164 15.40 -3.02 7.44
C ASN A 164 14.41 -1.91 7.06
N MET A 165 13.55 -2.14 6.08
CA MET A 165 12.52 -1.18 5.69
C MET A 165 11.40 -1.13 6.76
N LEU A 166 11.08 -2.26 7.40
CA LEU A 166 10.14 -2.31 8.53
C LEU A 166 10.67 -1.54 9.75
N ARG A 167 11.98 -1.63 10.06
CA ARG A 167 12.61 -0.79 11.08
C ARG A 167 12.49 0.69 10.74
N LEU A 168 12.71 1.04 9.47
CA LEU A 168 12.61 2.42 9.01
C LEU A 168 11.20 3.01 9.24
N ILE A 169 10.13 2.20 9.07
CA ILE A 169 8.76 2.63 9.45
C ILE A 169 8.74 3.12 10.89
N GLY A 170 9.23 2.30 11.83
CA GLY A 170 9.24 2.65 13.26
C GLY A 170 10.10 3.89 13.56
N GLU A 171 11.23 4.05 12.87
CA GLU A 171 12.18 5.11 13.14
C GLU A 171 11.68 6.51 12.72
N ILE A 172 11.07 6.64 11.51
CA ILE A 172 10.85 7.97 10.92
C ILE A 172 9.47 8.21 10.29
N ALA A 173 8.64 7.18 10.12
CA ALA A 173 7.36 7.34 9.44
C ALA A 173 6.21 7.72 10.39
N ASP A 174 5.15 8.34 9.85
CA ASP A 174 3.89 8.56 10.57
C ASP A 174 3.00 7.31 10.48
N GLY A 175 3.19 6.52 9.43
CA GLY A 175 2.49 5.27 9.23
C GLY A 175 3.28 4.24 8.44
N GLY A 176 2.76 3.04 8.38
CA GLY A 176 3.33 1.94 7.61
C GLY A 176 2.30 1.23 6.76
N LEU A 177 2.72 0.83 5.56
CA LEU A 177 1.92 0.07 4.59
C LEU A 177 2.62 -1.26 4.26
N PRO A 178 2.93 -2.12 5.24
CA PRO A 178 3.52 -3.42 4.97
C PRO A 178 2.49 -4.33 4.30
N LEU A 179 2.87 -4.99 3.19
CA LEU A 179 2.07 -6.04 2.60
C LEU A 179 2.19 -7.32 3.43
N LEU A 180 1.07 -7.88 3.85
CA LEU A 180 0.99 -9.09 4.67
C LEU A 180 0.66 -10.30 3.79
N PHE A 181 1.62 -11.18 3.63
CA PHE A 181 1.54 -12.38 2.81
C PHE A 181 2.09 -13.60 3.57
N PRO A 182 1.24 -14.45 4.16
CA PRO A 182 -0.22 -14.29 4.35
C PRO A 182 -0.55 -13.19 5.37
N PRO A 183 -1.84 -12.84 5.54
CA PRO A 183 -2.26 -11.83 6.52
C PRO A 183 -1.69 -12.03 7.92
N GLU A 184 -1.60 -13.26 8.40
CA GLU A 184 -1.07 -13.65 9.70
C GLU A 184 0.45 -13.34 9.87
N HIS A 185 1.13 -13.00 8.77
CA HIS A 185 2.54 -12.57 8.80
C HIS A 185 2.75 -11.29 9.63
N TYR A 186 1.68 -10.63 10.04
CA TYR A 186 1.73 -9.46 10.92
C TYR A 186 2.58 -9.69 12.17
N VAL A 187 2.48 -10.87 12.80
CA VAL A 187 3.29 -11.20 13.99
C VAL A 187 4.78 -11.21 13.70
N ASN A 188 5.19 -11.50 12.48
CA ASN A 188 6.59 -11.58 12.09
C ASN A 188 7.17 -10.21 11.71
N ILE A 189 6.33 -9.27 11.27
CA ILE A 189 6.78 -7.92 10.90
C ILE A 189 6.84 -6.98 12.11
N LEU A 190 5.94 -7.18 13.08
CA LEU A 190 5.78 -6.31 14.24
C LEU A 190 7.06 -6.10 15.06
N PRO A 191 7.88 -7.14 15.36
CA PRO A 191 9.13 -6.97 16.09
C PRO A 191 10.09 -6.00 15.41
N TYR A 192 10.21 -6.03 14.08
CA TYR A 192 11.09 -5.10 13.35
C TYR A 192 10.62 -3.66 13.44
N VAL A 193 9.31 -3.44 13.34
CA VAL A 193 8.72 -2.09 13.52
C VAL A 193 8.97 -1.60 14.95
N GLN A 194 8.80 -2.46 15.95
CA GLN A 194 9.05 -2.13 17.36
C GLN A 194 10.53 -1.82 17.63
N GLU A 195 11.47 -2.55 17.01
CA GLU A 195 12.90 -2.20 17.08
C GLU A 195 13.16 -0.78 16.51
N GLY A 196 12.50 -0.41 15.41
CA GLY A 196 12.60 0.93 14.83
C GLY A 196 12.03 2.01 15.76
N LEU A 197 10.85 1.77 16.33
CA LEU A 197 10.21 2.68 17.30
C LEU A 197 11.11 2.89 18.53
N ALA A 198 11.70 1.83 19.07
CA ALA A 198 12.59 1.90 20.21
C ALA A 198 13.84 2.77 19.95
N ARG A 199 14.39 2.75 18.73
CA ARG A 199 15.53 3.59 18.33
C ARG A 199 15.21 5.08 18.27
N SER A 200 13.95 5.43 18.13
CA SER A 200 13.47 6.81 18.04
C SER A 200 12.62 7.23 19.26
N GLU A 201 12.64 6.43 20.33
CA GLU A 201 11.89 6.68 21.58
C GLU A 201 10.38 6.85 21.35
N ARG A 202 9.84 6.13 20.34
CA ARG A 202 8.43 6.14 19.94
C ARG A 202 7.72 4.86 20.34
N THR A 203 6.39 4.90 20.31
CA THR A 203 5.55 3.74 20.62
C THR A 203 4.56 3.44 19.48
N LEU A 204 3.94 2.27 19.50
CA LEU A 204 2.94 1.87 18.49
C LEU A 204 1.71 2.79 18.47
N GLU A 205 1.42 3.48 19.58
CA GLU A 205 0.31 4.43 19.66
C GLU A 205 0.53 5.67 18.78
N THR A 206 1.79 6.01 18.53
CA THR A 206 2.17 7.15 17.68
C THR A 206 2.29 6.80 16.20
N LEU A 207 2.08 5.53 15.83
CA LEU A 207 2.26 5.02 14.49
C LEU A 207 0.94 4.45 13.94
N ASP A 208 0.54 4.86 12.74
CA ASP A 208 -0.56 4.23 12.02
C ASP A 208 -0.05 3.05 11.16
N LEU A 209 0.04 1.88 11.76
CA LEU A 209 0.52 0.67 11.07
C LEU A 209 -0.66 -0.08 10.46
N ALA A 210 -0.78 -0.06 9.13
CA ALA A 210 -1.83 -0.73 8.40
C ALA A 210 -1.51 -2.21 8.17
N ALA A 211 -2.47 -3.08 8.40
CA ALA A 211 -2.42 -4.47 7.95
C ALA A 211 -2.88 -4.53 6.48
N CYS A 212 -1.94 -4.44 5.54
CA CYS A 212 -2.21 -4.42 4.11
C CYS A 212 -2.41 -5.83 3.57
N VAL A 213 -3.67 -6.27 3.41
CA VAL A 213 -4.01 -7.60 2.94
C VAL A 213 -4.59 -7.57 1.51
N TRP A 214 -4.37 -8.64 0.75
CA TRP A 214 -5.15 -8.89 -0.46
C TRP A 214 -6.45 -9.57 -0.06
N CYS A 215 -7.55 -9.21 -0.71
CA CYS A 215 -8.82 -9.90 -0.56
C CYS A 215 -9.55 -10.03 -1.90
N SER A 216 -10.29 -11.12 -2.06
CA SER A 216 -11.17 -11.35 -3.19
C SER A 216 -12.49 -11.92 -2.66
N ILE A 217 -13.52 -11.08 -2.67
CA ILE A 217 -14.81 -11.34 -2.04
C ILE A 217 -15.90 -11.31 -3.10
N GLY A 218 -16.81 -12.28 -3.05
CA GLY A 218 -17.94 -12.36 -3.97
C GLY A 218 -18.94 -13.44 -3.55
N GLU A 219 -20.18 -13.36 -4.05
CA GLU A 219 -21.18 -14.41 -3.86
C GLU A 219 -20.78 -15.71 -4.58
N ASP A 220 -20.24 -15.56 -5.78
CA ASP A 220 -19.64 -16.67 -6.52
C ASP A 220 -18.19 -16.85 -6.06
N ARG A 221 -17.96 -17.84 -5.22
CA ARG A 221 -16.64 -18.21 -4.71
C ARG A 221 -15.67 -18.57 -5.82
N ALA A 222 -16.14 -19.27 -6.87
CA ALA A 222 -15.26 -19.68 -7.96
C ALA A 222 -14.78 -18.47 -8.78
N ALA A 223 -15.66 -17.51 -9.04
CA ALA A 223 -15.29 -16.25 -9.67
C ALA A 223 -14.33 -15.42 -8.79
N ALA A 224 -14.58 -15.34 -7.47
CA ALA A 224 -13.69 -14.67 -6.55
C ALA A 224 -12.30 -15.33 -6.50
N GLU A 225 -12.24 -16.65 -6.49
CA GLU A 225 -11.00 -17.42 -6.53
C GLU A 225 -10.23 -17.18 -7.83
N GLN A 226 -10.90 -17.17 -8.96
CA GLN A 226 -10.27 -16.92 -10.25
C GLN A 226 -9.57 -15.56 -10.29
N VAL A 227 -10.22 -14.51 -9.77
CA VAL A 227 -9.64 -13.17 -9.71
C VAL A 227 -8.40 -13.12 -8.80
N LEU A 228 -8.41 -13.84 -7.68
CA LEU A 228 -7.22 -13.93 -6.81
C LEU A 228 -6.09 -14.73 -7.49
N ARG A 229 -6.41 -15.81 -8.22
CA ARG A 229 -5.43 -16.58 -9.01
C ARG A 229 -4.74 -15.70 -10.07
N GLU A 230 -5.50 -14.88 -10.77
CA GLU A 230 -4.97 -13.92 -11.75
C GLU A 230 -4.04 -12.89 -11.10
N LYS A 231 -4.41 -12.38 -9.92
CA LYS A 231 -3.56 -11.47 -9.14
C LYS A 231 -2.25 -12.12 -8.74
N ILE A 232 -2.28 -13.36 -8.25
CA ILE A 232 -1.09 -14.13 -7.87
C ILE A 232 -0.22 -14.41 -9.10
N ALA A 233 -0.84 -14.80 -10.21
CA ALA A 233 -0.11 -15.07 -11.46
C ALA A 233 0.64 -13.85 -11.98
N TYR A 234 0.03 -12.67 -11.87
CA TYR A 234 0.64 -11.41 -12.34
C TYR A 234 1.74 -10.88 -11.42
N TYR A 235 1.55 -10.94 -10.08
CA TYR A 235 2.47 -10.30 -9.13
C TYR A 235 3.40 -11.28 -8.40
N GLY A 236 3.10 -12.57 -8.45
CA GLY A 236 3.81 -13.57 -7.63
C GLY A 236 5.31 -13.65 -7.87
N HIS A 237 5.75 -13.37 -9.10
CA HIS A 237 7.18 -13.33 -9.47
C HIS A 237 7.97 -12.19 -8.79
N ALA A 238 7.28 -11.13 -8.38
CA ALA A 238 7.90 -10.00 -7.67
C ALA A 238 7.95 -10.21 -6.15
N LEU A 239 7.36 -11.31 -5.64
CA LEU A 239 7.35 -11.63 -4.22
C LEU A 239 8.64 -12.34 -3.79
N SER A 240 9.07 -12.07 -2.56
CA SER A 240 10.22 -12.76 -1.98
C SER A 240 9.96 -14.27 -1.86
N PRO A 241 10.96 -15.13 -2.14
CA PRO A 241 10.85 -16.57 -1.89
C PRO A 241 10.45 -16.93 -0.46
N LEU A 242 10.77 -16.09 0.52
CA LEU A 242 10.37 -16.28 1.92
C LEU A 242 8.86 -16.25 2.12
N ILE A 243 8.13 -15.49 1.29
CA ILE A 243 6.67 -15.44 1.31
C ILE A 243 6.11 -16.80 0.93
N TRP A 244 6.61 -17.40 -0.16
CA TRP A 244 6.19 -18.72 -0.60
C TRP A 244 6.51 -19.79 0.45
N THR A 245 7.69 -19.74 1.03
CA THR A 245 8.10 -20.66 2.10
C THR A 245 7.17 -20.57 3.32
N SER A 246 6.73 -19.38 3.69
CA SER A 246 5.78 -19.18 4.81
C SER A 246 4.39 -19.79 4.55
N LEU A 247 4.05 -20.00 3.28
CA LEU A 247 2.84 -20.68 2.84
C LEU A 247 3.00 -22.20 2.67
N GLY A 248 4.22 -22.72 2.92
CA GLY A 248 4.56 -24.12 2.65
C GLY A 248 4.75 -24.41 1.16
N VAL A 249 5.02 -23.39 0.35
CA VAL A 249 5.27 -23.46 -1.08
C VAL A 249 6.76 -23.30 -1.35
N GLN A 250 7.35 -24.19 -2.14
CA GLN A 250 8.73 -24.04 -2.59
C GLN A 250 8.80 -23.07 -3.79
N ALA A 251 9.94 -22.42 -3.98
CA ALA A 251 10.15 -21.57 -5.15
C ALA A 251 9.97 -22.35 -6.47
N SER A 252 10.35 -23.64 -6.48
CA SER A 252 10.13 -24.55 -7.60
C SER A 252 8.66 -24.77 -7.93
N ASP A 253 7.76 -24.72 -6.94
CA ASP A 253 6.32 -24.91 -7.16
C ASP A 253 5.70 -23.69 -7.86
N PHE A 254 6.28 -22.48 -7.63
CA PHE A 254 5.85 -21.25 -8.27
C PHE A 254 6.46 -21.06 -9.67
N ALA A 255 7.59 -21.68 -9.99
CA ALA A 255 8.28 -21.52 -11.26
C ALA A 255 7.41 -21.77 -12.50
N PRO A 256 6.47 -22.77 -12.54
CA PRO A 256 5.56 -22.93 -13.68
C PRO A 256 4.59 -21.75 -13.86
N VAL A 257 4.12 -21.14 -12.76
CA VAL A 257 3.24 -19.94 -12.79
C VAL A 257 4.00 -18.76 -13.38
N GLU A 258 5.22 -18.52 -12.86
CA GLU A 258 6.10 -17.46 -13.35
C GLU A 258 6.44 -17.62 -14.84
N ARG A 259 6.80 -18.84 -15.28
CA ARG A 259 7.09 -19.12 -16.69
C ARG A 259 5.89 -18.81 -17.58
N ALA A 260 4.69 -19.30 -17.23
CA ALA A 260 3.48 -19.07 -18.00
C ALA A 260 3.15 -17.57 -18.11
N ALA A 261 3.28 -16.82 -16.99
CA ALA A 261 2.98 -15.40 -16.97
C ALA A 261 4.04 -14.54 -17.68
N MET A 262 5.34 -14.77 -17.40
CA MET A 262 6.42 -13.83 -17.78
C MET A 262 7.13 -14.23 -19.07
N VAL A 263 7.21 -15.52 -19.39
CA VAL A 263 7.90 -16.02 -20.58
C VAL A 263 6.93 -16.30 -21.72
N GLU A 264 5.83 -16.99 -21.41
CA GLU A 264 4.82 -17.38 -22.41
C GLU A 264 3.77 -16.28 -22.63
N GLY A 265 3.61 -15.33 -21.71
CA GLY A 265 2.60 -14.27 -21.77
C GLY A 265 1.16 -14.78 -21.61
N ASP A 266 0.99 -16.00 -21.09
CA ASP A 266 -0.31 -16.64 -20.93
C ASP A 266 -0.79 -16.56 -19.45
N LEU A 267 -1.41 -15.43 -19.12
CA LEU A 267 -1.94 -15.21 -17.76
C LEU A 267 -3.08 -16.17 -17.39
N LYS A 268 -3.84 -16.69 -18.37
CA LYS A 268 -4.91 -17.67 -18.07
C LYS A 268 -4.30 -19.01 -17.66
N LYS A 269 -3.30 -19.46 -18.39
CA LYS A 269 -2.53 -20.66 -18.04
C LYS A 269 -1.84 -20.45 -16.69
N ALA A 270 -1.18 -19.32 -16.47
CA ALA A 270 -0.54 -18.99 -15.21
C ALA A 270 -1.52 -19.06 -14.03
N ALA A 271 -2.70 -18.45 -14.15
CA ALA A 271 -3.74 -18.50 -13.12
C ALA A 271 -4.21 -19.94 -12.83
N SER A 272 -4.32 -20.79 -13.86
CA SER A 272 -4.72 -22.19 -13.67
C SER A 272 -3.67 -23.04 -12.92
N LEU A 273 -2.41 -22.61 -12.93
CA LEU A 273 -1.30 -23.26 -12.23
C LEU A 273 -1.15 -22.82 -10.76
N VAL A 274 -1.87 -21.79 -10.34
CA VAL A 274 -1.89 -21.35 -8.91
C VAL A 274 -2.53 -22.45 -8.07
N THR A 275 -1.82 -22.90 -7.03
CA THR A 275 -2.27 -24.00 -6.16
C THR A 275 -3.06 -23.49 -4.94
N PRO A 276 -3.87 -24.34 -4.28
CA PRO A 276 -4.58 -23.94 -3.04
C PRO A 276 -3.68 -23.36 -1.93
N PRO A 277 -2.49 -23.89 -1.64
CA PRO A 277 -1.57 -23.25 -0.71
C PRO A 277 -1.20 -21.81 -1.09
N MET A 278 -1.01 -21.50 -2.38
CA MET A 278 -0.69 -20.16 -2.85
C MET A 278 -1.85 -19.18 -2.63
N LEU A 279 -3.10 -19.63 -2.67
CA LEU A 279 -4.27 -18.78 -2.41
C LEU A 279 -4.33 -18.23 -0.98
N ARG A 280 -3.65 -18.87 -0.02
CA ARG A 280 -3.58 -18.40 1.37
C ARG A 280 -2.87 -17.07 1.53
N ILE A 281 -2.19 -16.59 0.48
CA ILE A 281 -1.54 -15.26 0.45
C ILE A 281 -2.53 -14.12 0.69
N GLY A 282 -3.80 -14.32 0.31
CA GLY A 282 -4.88 -13.36 0.51
C GLY A 282 -6.06 -13.94 1.28
N ILE A 283 -7.10 -13.15 1.41
CA ILE A 283 -8.38 -13.55 1.99
C ILE A 283 -9.36 -13.79 0.84
N LEU A 284 -9.93 -14.99 0.78
CA LEU A 284 -10.87 -15.42 -0.24
C LEU A 284 -12.17 -15.88 0.42
N GLY A 285 -13.31 -15.47 -0.11
CA GLY A 285 -14.59 -16.01 0.29
C GLY A 285 -15.72 -14.99 0.36
N ASP A 286 -16.62 -15.17 1.35
CA ASP A 286 -17.75 -14.28 1.65
C ASP A 286 -17.41 -13.30 2.80
N SER A 287 -18.39 -12.50 3.21
CA SER A 287 -18.21 -11.54 4.31
C SER A 287 -17.91 -12.19 5.66
N ARG A 288 -18.42 -13.40 5.91
CA ARG A 288 -18.21 -14.11 7.17
C ARG A 288 -16.78 -14.64 7.26
N GLU A 289 -16.30 -15.27 6.20
CA GLU A 289 -14.91 -15.76 6.09
C GLU A 289 -13.91 -14.59 6.19
N LEU A 290 -14.24 -13.45 5.57
CA LEU A 290 -13.43 -12.24 5.70
C LEU A 290 -13.38 -11.73 7.14
N ILE A 291 -14.54 -11.58 7.79
CA ILE A 291 -14.65 -11.10 9.19
C ILE A 291 -13.83 -12.02 10.12
N GLU A 292 -14.03 -13.33 10.03
CA GLU A 292 -13.30 -14.30 10.85
C GLU A 292 -11.78 -14.14 10.73
N ARG A 293 -11.28 -13.98 9.52
CA ARG A 293 -9.84 -13.82 9.29
C ARG A 293 -9.32 -12.45 9.75
N LEU A 294 -10.14 -11.40 9.61
CA LEU A 294 -9.81 -10.06 10.13
C LEU A 294 -9.85 -10.00 11.67
N GLU A 295 -10.76 -10.73 12.32
CA GLU A 295 -10.77 -10.89 13.78
C GLU A 295 -9.46 -11.49 14.29
N GLY A 296 -8.92 -12.48 13.56
CA GLY A 296 -7.59 -13.03 13.84
C GLY A 296 -6.49 -11.96 13.82
N LEU A 297 -6.52 -11.03 12.86
CA LEU A 297 -5.58 -9.90 12.81
C LEU A 297 -5.79 -8.91 13.96
N VAL A 298 -7.03 -8.60 14.28
CA VAL A 298 -7.35 -7.71 15.41
C VAL A 298 -6.89 -8.31 16.74
N ALA A 299 -7.04 -9.62 16.93
CA ALA A 299 -6.52 -10.34 18.09
C ALA A 299 -4.99 -10.27 18.20
N LEU A 300 -4.27 -10.10 17.09
CA LEU A 300 -2.83 -9.85 17.05
C LEU A 300 -2.43 -8.39 17.31
N GLY A 301 -3.40 -7.50 17.58
CA GLY A 301 -3.17 -6.10 17.89
C GLY A 301 -3.26 -5.14 16.70
N VAL A 302 -3.74 -5.59 15.52
CA VAL A 302 -3.98 -4.71 14.37
C VAL A 302 -5.05 -3.69 14.70
N ARG A 303 -4.78 -2.42 14.39
CA ARG A 303 -5.70 -1.29 14.60
C ARG A 303 -6.13 -0.61 13.30
N HIS A 304 -5.47 -0.93 12.19
CA HIS A 304 -5.78 -0.44 10.86
C HIS A 304 -5.83 -1.60 9.87
N LEU A 305 -7.03 -1.92 9.39
CA LEU A 305 -7.27 -2.95 8.37
C LEU A 305 -7.28 -2.28 6.98
N SER A 306 -6.31 -2.63 6.14
CA SER A 306 -6.17 -2.09 4.79
C SER A 306 -6.51 -3.17 3.77
N LEU A 307 -7.74 -3.10 3.24
CA LEU A 307 -8.27 -4.06 2.28
C LEU A 307 -7.81 -3.67 0.87
N GLY A 308 -7.22 -4.60 0.18
CA GLY A 308 -6.57 -4.31 -1.09
C GLY A 308 -6.89 -5.28 -2.20
N PRO A 309 -6.43 -4.94 -3.43
CA PRO A 309 -6.80 -5.66 -4.62
C PRO A 309 -6.53 -7.16 -4.51
N PRO A 310 -7.32 -7.99 -5.24
CA PRO A 310 -8.22 -7.59 -6.33
C PRO A 310 -9.62 -7.14 -5.91
N LEU A 311 -10.04 -7.25 -4.66
CA LEU A 311 -11.33 -7.00 -4.05
C LEU A 311 -12.40 -8.04 -4.42
N GLY A 312 -12.35 -8.61 -5.60
CA GLY A 312 -13.28 -9.60 -6.12
C GLY A 312 -13.67 -9.34 -7.57
N PRO A 313 -14.61 -10.14 -8.11
CA PRO A 313 -15.11 -9.98 -9.49
C PRO A 313 -15.80 -8.64 -9.73
N ASP A 314 -16.48 -8.12 -8.70
CA ASP A 314 -17.12 -6.82 -8.69
C ASP A 314 -16.61 -5.99 -7.50
N PRO A 315 -15.70 -5.03 -7.72
CA PRO A 315 -15.19 -4.17 -6.67
C PRO A 315 -16.26 -3.30 -5.99
N HIS A 316 -17.31 -2.88 -6.70
CA HIS A 316 -18.42 -2.12 -6.09
C HIS A 316 -19.18 -2.97 -5.10
N TYR A 317 -19.54 -4.18 -5.48
CA TYR A 317 -20.18 -5.14 -4.59
C TYR A 317 -19.33 -5.40 -3.33
N ALA A 318 -18.03 -5.61 -3.51
CA ALA A 318 -17.12 -5.82 -2.38
C ALA A 318 -17.11 -4.61 -1.42
N ILE A 319 -17.03 -3.38 -1.95
CA ILE A 319 -17.06 -2.16 -1.14
C ILE A 319 -18.39 -2.01 -0.40
N GLU A 320 -19.52 -2.26 -1.04
CA GLU A 320 -20.83 -2.25 -0.38
C GLU A 320 -20.91 -3.28 0.74
N LEU A 321 -20.41 -4.48 0.50
CA LEU A 321 -20.39 -5.55 1.49
C LEU A 321 -19.49 -5.18 2.68
N PHE A 322 -18.35 -4.56 2.44
CA PHE A 322 -17.49 -4.04 3.52
C PHE A 322 -18.24 -3.01 4.38
N GLY A 323 -18.94 -2.06 3.75
CA GLY A 323 -19.72 -1.04 4.46
C GLY A 323 -20.90 -1.60 5.23
N ARG A 324 -21.58 -2.61 4.70
CA ARG A 324 -22.77 -3.21 5.36
C ARG A 324 -22.41 -4.17 6.48
N ASN A 325 -21.39 -4.99 6.30
CA ASN A 325 -21.13 -6.13 7.16
C ASN A 325 -19.82 -6.01 7.96
N VAL A 326 -18.72 -5.59 7.33
CA VAL A 326 -17.38 -5.66 7.92
C VAL A 326 -17.11 -4.46 8.83
N ILE A 327 -17.22 -3.25 8.31
CA ILE A 327 -16.94 -2.03 9.08
C ILE A 327 -17.82 -1.91 10.34
N PRO A 328 -19.16 -2.14 10.25
CA PRO A 328 -20.01 -2.10 11.45
C PRO A 328 -19.69 -3.18 12.48
N HIS A 329 -19.25 -4.38 12.05
CA HIS A 329 -18.86 -5.45 12.95
C HIS A 329 -17.74 -5.01 13.90
N PHE A 330 -16.66 -4.46 13.35
CA PHE A 330 -15.51 -4.00 14.14
C PHE A 330 -15.75 -2.65 14.86
N SER A 331 -16.73 -1.86 14.43
CA SER A 331 -17.08 -0.59 15.09
C SER A 331 -17.88 -0.83 16.38
N ARG A 332 -18.72 -1.87 16.44
CA ARG A 332 -19.52 -2.21 17.62
C ARG A 332 -18.68 -2.74 18.79
N HIS A 333 -17.56 -3.37 18.54
CA HIS A 333 -16.67 -3.88 19.57
C HIS A 333 -15.82 -2.79 20.26
N ARG A 334 -15.98 -1.49 19.89
CA ARG A 334 -15.40 -0.35 20.63
C ARG A 334 -16.21 0.06 21.87
N LEU A 335 -17.41 -0.43 22.08
CA LEU A 335 -18.36 -0.02 23.13
C LEU A 335 -18.56 -1.07 24.23
N ALA A 336 -17.85 -2.17 24.17
CA ALA A 336 -17.81 -3.20 25.21
C ALA A 336 -16.40 -3.30 25.81
#